data_e7417fd39236836d4a2201d1a767069d
#
_entry.id   e7417fd39236836d4a2201d1a767069d
#
_cell.length_a   1.000
_cell.length_b   1.000
_cell.length_c   1.000
_cell.angle_alpha   90.00
_cell.angle_beta   90.00
_cell.angle_gamma   90.00
#
_symmetry.space_group_name_H-M   'P 1'
#
loop_
_entity.id
_entity.type
_entity.pdbx_description
1 polymer ?
#
loop_
_entity_poly.entity_id
_entity_poly.type
_entity_poly.pdbx_seq_one_letter_code
_entity_poly.pdbx_strand_id
1 'polypeptide(L)'
;LGLSIGSKERHSEFNNPLLSSGGLTFSGNARPIPQVRIGIPEYTLVPGTKGWLAFKGHIAYGMFTDDGWQKDFVVPGGKHTEHVLYHSKDLYVKIGNREKFPLIFEGGLEMAAQFGGNAFIGDGKIDMPNRIKDFFKVFIPSGGSSDTPMGEQTNIYGNHLGSWNFSLTWYAFKDWTIRPYYEHYFEDHSQMFGEYGWKDCLAGVEITLPKNPVIGSFVYEYISTKDQTGPVFWDHTPEIPEQVSGIDNYYNHSIYTGWQHWGLGIGNPLVMSPIYNTDGDISFKSSRMQGHHFGIMGTPCADLQY
;
A
#
# COMPACT_ATOMS: atom_id res chain seq x y z
N LEU A 1 13.35 -17.24 -9.17
CA LEU A 1 12.32 -16.53 -9.94
C LEU A 1 11.02 -17.30 -9.83
N GLY A 2 9.93 -16.63 -9.44
CA GLY A 2 8.60 -17.21 -9.30
C GLY A 2 7.60 -16.55 -10.26
N LEU A 3 6.65 -17.34 -10.75
CA LEU A 3 5.49 -16.91 -11.52
C LEU A 3 4.22 -17.33 -10.78
N SER A 4 3.27 -16.43 -10.63
CA SER A 4 1.96 -16.72 -10.02
C SER A 4 0.87 -16.07 -10.87
N ILE A 5 -0.21 -16.81 -11.14
CA ILE A 5 -1.35 -16.36 -11.96
C ILE A 5 -2.64 -16.64 -11.19
N GLY A 6 -3.51 -15.64 -11.11
CA GLY A 6 -4.84 -15.73 -10.47
C GLY A 6 -4.98 -14.88 -9.22
N SER A 7 -6.07 -15.11 -8.50
CA SER A 7 -6.39 -14.44 -7.24
C SER A 7 -5.79 -15.23 -6.07
N LYS A 8 -4.78 -14.67 -5.43
CA LYS A 8 -4.12 -15.26 -4.27
C LYS A 8 -4.09 -14.22 -3.16
N GLU A 9 -4.49 -14.63 -1.96
CA GLU A 9 -4.38 -13.80 -0.76
C GLU A 9 -2.91 -13.40 -0.51
N ARG A 10 -2.71 -12.13 -0.20
CA ARG A 10 -1.39 -11.54 0.03
C ARG A 10 -1.50 -10.50 1.14
N HIS A 11 -0.55 -10.54 2.03
CA HIS A 11 -0.36 -9.53 3.07
C HIS A 11 0.78 -8.59 2.66
N SER A 12 0.99 -7.54 3.43
CA SER A 12 2.21 -6.74 3.30
C SER A 12 3.44 -7.66 3.38
N GLU A 13 4.37 -7.50 2.46
CA GLU A 13 5.62 -8.26 2.42
C GLU A 13 6.55 -7.95 3.60
N PHE A 14 6.23 -6.92 4.36
CA PHE A 14 7.10 -6.35 5.38
C PHE A 14 6.60 -6.56 6.81
N ASN A 15 5.29 -6.57 7.02
CA ASN A 15 4.68 -6.68 8.33
C ASN A 15 4.43 -8.13 8.73
N ASN A 16 4.32 -8.37 10.04
CA ASN A 16 3.94 -9.69 10.55
C ASN A 16 2.49 -10.00 10.16
N PRO A 17 2.22 -11.04 9.34
CA PRO A 17 0.88 -11.31 8.82
C PRO A 17 -0.14 -11.76 9.87
N LEU A 18 0.32 -12.16 11.06
CA LEU A 18 -0.55 -12.65 12.13
C LEU A 18 -0.82 -11.61 13.22
N LEU A 19 0.10 -10.67 13.42
CA LEU A 19 0.07 -9.75 14.56
C LEU A 19 -0.03 -8.28 14.19
N SER A 20 0.35 -7.89 12.96
CA SER A 20 0.25 -6.51 12.50
C SER A 20 -1.20 -6.12 12.21
N SER A 21 -1.51 -4.85 12.35
CA SER A 21 -2.77 -4.26 11.86
C SER A 21 -2.88 -4.29 10.33
N GLY A 22 -1.79 -4.54 9.63
CA GLY A 22 -1.66 -4.49 8.17
C GLY A 22 -0.97 -3.21 7.69
N GLY A 23 -0.28 -3.32 6.57
CA GLY A 23 0.39 -2.18 5.93
C GLY A 23 -0.58 -1.11 5.41
N LEU A 24 -0.07 0.09 5.21
CA LEU A 24 -0.86 1.20 4.66
C LEU A 24 -1.12 1.02 3.15
N THR A 25 -0.18 0.44 2.43
CA THR A 25 -0.35 0.12 1.00
C THR A 25 -1.12 -1.19 0.79
N PHE A 26 -0.75 -2.26 1.52
CA PHE A 26 -1.38 -3.59 1.45
C PHE A 26 -1.54 -4.19 2.84
N SER A 27 -2.72 -4.75 3.13
CA SER A 27 -2.98 -5.39 4.42
C SER A 27 -3.53 -6.82 4.34
N GLY A 28 -4.03 -7.24 3.19
CA GLY A 28 -4.78 -8.49 3.05
C GLY A 28 -6.27 -8.37 3.44
N ASN A 29 -6.75 -7.17 3.76
CA ASN A 29 -8.15 -6.93 4.15
C ASN A 29 -9.13 -7.09 2.99
N ALA A 30 -8.77 -6.68 1.79
CA ALA A 30 -9.61 -6.78 0.60
C ALA A 30 -9.53 -8.17 -0.05
N ARG A 31 -10.55 -8.52 -0.82
CA ARG A 31 -10.50 -9.73 -1.68
C ARG A 31 -9.29 -9.65 -2.61
N PRO A 32 -8.60 -10.79 -2.88
CA PRO A 32 -7.44 -10.81 -3.74
C PRO A 32 -7.75 -10.35 -5.17
N ILE A 33 -6.91 -9.49 -5.72
CA ILE A 33 -7.01 -9.02 -7.10
C ILE A 33 -6.42 -10.08 -8.05
N PRO A 34 -7.16 -10.53 -9.09
CA PRO A 34 -6.62 -11.40 -10.13
C PRO A 34 -5.44 -10.75 -10.85
N GLN A 35 -4.29 -11.42 -10.87
CA GLN A 35 -3.06 -10.85 -11.44
C GLN A 35 -2.11 -11.91 -11.98
N VAL A 36 -1.24 -11.50 -12.87
CA VAL A 36 0.00 -12.19 -13.24
C VAL A 36 1.13 -11.49 -12.49
N ARG A 37 1.85 -12.24 -11.66
CA ARG A 37 2.96 -11.74 -10.84
C ARG A 37 4.22 -12.53 -11.12
N ILE A 38 5.29 -11.82 -11.43
CA ILE A 38 6.64 -12.36 -11.61
C ILE A 38 7.53 -11.72 -10.56
N GLY A 39 8.36 -12.51 -9.89
CA GLY A 39 9.26 -11.94 -8.88
C GLY A 39 10.20 -12.97 -8.26
N ILE A 40 10.94 -12.47 -7.31
CA ILE A 40 11.83 -13.22 -6.41
C ILE A 40 11.17 -13.17 -5.03
N PRO A 41 10.39 -14.21 -4.65
CA PRO A 41 9.54 -14.15 -3.45
C PRO A 41 10.34 -14.21 -2.14
N GLU A 42 11.52 -14.81 -2.18
CA GLU A 42 12.38 -14.95 -1.01
C GLU A 42 13.68 -14.17 -1.18
N TYR A 43 14.24 -13.68 -0.08
CA TYR A 43 15.50 -12.96 -0.12
C TYR A 43 16.61 -13.80 -0.77
N THR A 44 17.06 -13.38 -1.93
CA THR A 44 18.13 -14.01 -2.71
C THR A 44 19.43 -13.27 -2.45
N LEU A 45 20.45 -14.01 -2.02
CA LEU A 45 21.77 -13.45 -1.75
C LEU A 45 22.44 -12.96 -3.05
N VAL A 46 23.03 -11.78 -2.96
CA VAL A 46 23.85 -11.23 -4.05
C VAL A 46 25.22 -11.93 -4.07
N PRO A 47 25.61 -12.56 -5.18
CA PRO A 47 26.92 -13.21 -5.28
C PRO A 47 28.07 -12.25 -4.96
N GLY A 48 29.11 -12.74 -4.29
CA GLY A 48 30.30 -11.96 -3.93
C GLY A 48 30.15 -11.11 -2.67
N THR A 49 28.97 -10.96 -2.10
CA THR A 49 28.74 -10.14 -0.87
C THR A 49 28.98 -10.92 0.43
N LYS A 50 29.43 -12.16 0.36
CA LYS A 50 29.68 -13.02 1.53
C LYS A 50 28.47 -13.14 2.48
N GLY A 51 27.25 -13.11 1.92
CA GLY A 51 25.99 -13.21 2.68
C GLY A 51 25.54 -11.94 3.36
N TRP A 52 26.13 -10.78 3.03
CA TRP A 52 25.73 -9.50 3.63
C TRP A 52 24.60 -8.79 2.91
N LEU A 53 24.41 -9.07 1.62
CA LEU A 53 23.39 -8.40 0.81
C LEU A 53 22.46 -9.41 0.17
N ALA A 54 21.15 -9.19 0.34
CA ALA A 54 20.11 -9.96 -0.33
C ALA A 54 18.99 -9.02 -0.79
N PHE A 55 18.20 -9.47 -1.76
CA PHE A 55 17.06 -8.74 -2.25
C PHE A 55 15.91 -9.70 -2.57
N LYS A 56 14.70 -9.16 -2.52
CA LYS A 56 13.46 -9.76 -3.02
C LYS A 56 12.64 -8.69 -3.72
N GLY A 57 11.68 -9.10 -4.54
CA GLY A 57 10.80 -8.14 -5.19
C GLY A 57 9.93 -8.76 -6.26
N HIS A 58 8.94 -8.01 -6.72
CA HIS A 58 8.03 -8.45 -7.76
C HIS A 58 7.59 -7.33 -8.70
N ILE A 59 6.98 -7.76 -9.79
CA ILE A 59 6.19 -6.96 -10.71
C ILE A 59 4.90 -7.73 -11.00
N ALA A 60 3.76 -7.08 -10.96
CA ALA A 60 2.48 -7.68 -11.27
C ALA A 60 1.59 -6.74 -12.09
N TYR A 61 0.77 -7.37 -12.94
CA TYR A 61 -0.34 -6.73 -13.62
C TYR A 61 -1.60 -7.57 -13.45
N GLY A 62 -2.72 -6.91 -13.27
CA GLY A 62 -4.01 -7.53 -13.02
C GLY A 62 -5.18 -6.65 -13.41
N MET A 63 -6.34 -7.03 -12.94
CA MET A 63 -7.57 -6.29 -13.20
C MET A 63 -8.47 -6.35 -11.98
N PHE A 64 -9.07 -5.22 -11.62
CA PHE A 64 -10.12 -5.18 -10.61
C PHE A 64 -11.37 -5.88 -11.12
N THR A 65 -11.95 -6.71 -10.27
CA THR A 65 -13.16 -7.47 -10.56
C THR A 65 -14.14 -7.31 -9.41
N ASP A 66 -15.42 -7.04 -9.71
CA ASP A 66 -16.42 -6.85 -8.65
C ASP A 66 -17.81 -7.41 -9.01
N ASP A 67 -17.90 -8.12 -10.16
CA ASP A 67 -19.16 -8.70 -10.65
C ASP A 67 -20.34 -7.72 -10.63
N GLY A 68 -20.05 -6.44 -10.93
CA GLY A 68 -21.04 -5.36 -10.92
C GLY A 68 -21.34 -4.79 -9.53
N TRP A 69 -20.66 -5.22 -8.47
CA TRP A 69 -20.91 -4.76 -7.10
C TRP A 69 -20.92 -3.22 -7.00
N GLN A 70 -19.96 -2.53 -7.62
CA GLN A 70 -19.89 -1.07 -7.55
C GLN A 70 -21.17 -0.43 -8.13
N LYS A 71 -21.63 -0.92 -9.27
CA LYS A 71 -22.84 -0.43 -9.94
C LYS A 71 -24.12 -0.65 -9.12
N ASP A 72 -24.19 -1.79 -8.44
CA ASP A 72 -25.34 -2.15 -7.60
C ASP A 72 -25.33 -1.41 -6.26
N PHE A 73 -24.16 -1.04 -5.77
CA PHE A 73 -23.97 -0.35 -4.48
C PHE A 73 -24.26 1.15 -4.55
N VAL A 74 -23.85 1.81 -5.64
CA VAL A 74 -23.97 3.27 -5.74
C VAL A 74 -25.42 3.72 -5.97
N VAL A 75 -25.75 4.91 -5.46
CA VAL A 75 -27.01 5.57 -5.81
C VAL A 75 -27.03 5.94 -7.29
N PRO A 76 -28.21 6.13 -7.92
CA PRO A 76 -28.29 6.58 -9.32
C PRO A 76 -27.43 7.83 -9.58
N GLY A 77 -26.53 7.73 -10.57
CA GLY A 77 -25.54 8.76 -10.87
C GLY A 77 -24.30 8.76 -9.97
N GLY A 78 -24.21 7.85 -8.99
CA GLY A 78 -23.03 7.71 -8.13
C GLY A 78 -21.80 7.24 -8.91
N LYS A 79 -20.62 7.64 -8.44
CA LYS A 79 -19.34 7.28 -9.06
C LYS A 79 -19.07 5.77 -8.93
N HIS A 80 -18.86 5.11 -10.07
CA HIS A 80 -18.38 3.74 -10.13
C HIS A 80 -17.42 3.55 -11.29
N THR A 81 -16.66 2.45 -11.27
CA THR A 81 -15.66 2.15 -12.31
C THR A 81 -15.80 0.71 -12.81
N GLU A 82 -15.46 0.51 -14.09
CA GLU A 82 -15.48 -0.80 -14.74
C GLU A 82 -14.16 -1.07 -15.46
N HIS A 83 -13.73 -2.32 -15.49
CA HIS A 83 -12.55 -2.81 -16.23
C HIS A 83 -11.24 -2.10 -15.86
N VAL A 84 -11.13 -1.61 -14.63
CA VAL A 84 -9.91 -0.94 -14.13
C VAL A 84 -8.78 -1.96 -14.04
N LEU A 85 -7.63 -1.60 -14.56
CA LEU A 85 -6.42 -2.41 -14.50
C LEU A 85 -5.64 -2.12 -13.22
N TYR A 86 -4.89 -3.13 -12.80
CA TYR A 86 -4.04 -3.13 -11.61
C TYR A 86 -2.58 -3.30 -11.98
N HIS A 87 -1.71 -2.56 -11.32
CA HIS A 87 -0.27 -2.76 -11.32
C HIS A 87 0.26 -2.75 -9.90
N SER A 88 1.23 -3.60 -9.61
CA SER A 88 2.05 -3.48 -8.41
C SER A 88 3.49 -3.88 -8.67
N LYS A 89 4.38 -3.33 -7.86
CA LYS A 89 5.81 -3.66 -7.85
C LYS A 89 6.38 -3.37 -6.47
N ASP A 90 7.39 -4.14 -6.10
CA ASP A 90 8.22 -3.86 -4.94
C ASP A 90 9.68 -4.26 -5.19
N LEU A 91 10.54 -3.69 -4.38
CA LEU A 91 11.93 -4.10 -4.24
C LEU A 91 12.36 -3.89 -2.80
N TYR A 92 12.76 -4.96 -2.14
CA TYR A 92 13.30 -4.95 -0.79
C TYR A 92 14.76 -5.41 -0.79
N VAL A 93 15.57 -4.72 -0.05
CA VAL A 93 16.99 -5.01 0.17
C VAL A 93 17.20 -5.35 1.63
N LYS A 94 17.94 -6.42 1.88
CA LYS A 94 18.35 -6.84 3.22
C LYS A 94 19.86 -6.75 3.33
N ILE A 95 20.32 -6.07 4.37
CA ILE A 95 21.74 -5.86 4.69
C ILE A 95 22.02 -6.40 6.08
N GLY A 96 22.94 -7.35 6.17
CA GLY A 96 23.37 -7.96 7.42
C GLY A 96 23.65 -9.44 7.27
N ASN A 97 24.47 -9.97 8.18
CA ASN A 97 24.78 -11.39 8.27
C ASN A 97 24.71 -11.81 9.74
N ARG A 98 23.62 -12.50 10.12
CA ARG A 98 23.33 -12.89 11.50
C ARG A 98 24.47 -13.69 12.16
N GLU A 99 25.19 -14.49 11.38
CA GLU A 99 26.29 -15.29 11.92
C GLU A 99 27.51 -14.45 12.35
N LYS A 100 27.64 -13.24 11.74
CA LYS A 100 28.78 -12.34 11.97
C LYS A 100 28.42 -11.14 12.84
N PHE A 101 27.19 -10.67 12.74
CA PHE A 101 26.74 -9.49 13.46
C PHE A 101 25.24 -9.60 13.77
N PRO A 102 24.80 -9.28 15.00
CA PRO A 102 23.43 -9.53 15.43
C PRO A 102 22.39 -8.50 14.94
N LEU A 103 22.72 -7.69 13.95
CA LEU A 103 21.79 -6.73 13.35
C LEU A 103 21.57 -7.02 11.88
N ILE A 104 20.30 -6.92 11.45
CA ILE A 104 19.89 -6.96 10.05
C ILE A 104 19.03 -5.74 9.77
N PHE A 105 19.41 -4.98 8.76
CA PHE A 105 18.60 -3.90 8.21
C PHE A 105 17.84 -4.42 6.98
N GLU A 106 16.56 -4.05 6.87
CA GLU A 106 15.75 -4.25 5.67
C GLU A 106 15.12 -2.93 5.29
N GLY A 107 15.15 -2.63 4.00
CA GLY A 107 14.51 -1.44 3.45
C GLY A 107 13.97 -1.71 2.07
N GLY A 108 12.87 -1.08 1.71
CA GLY A 108 12.27 -1.28 0.41
C GLY A 108 11.21 -0.26 0.06
N LEU A 109 10.85 -0.30 -1.19
CA LEU A 109 9.78 0.48 -1.79
C LEU A 109 8.75 -0.47 -2.36
N GLU A 110 7.48 -0.29 -1.98
CA GLU A 110 6.36 -0.92 -2.66
C GLU A 110 5.45 0.14 -3.27
N MET A 111 4.94 -0.14 -4.44
CA MET A 111 4.05 0.75 -5.19
C MET A 111 2.95 -0.04 -5.85
N ALA A 112 1.79 0.59 -5.97
CA ALA A 112 0.67 0.06 -6.72
C ALA A 112 -0.06 1.16 -7.48
N ALA A 113 -0.85 0.77 -8.48
CA ALA A 113 -1.62 1.70 -9.27
C ALA A 113 -2.92 1.08 -9.79
N GLN A 114 -3.94 1.93 -9.90
CA GLN A 114 -5.14 1.71 -10.70
C GLN A 114 -5.01 2.50 -12.00
N PHE A 115 -5.28 1.89 -13.15
CA PHE A 115 -5.17 2.57 -14.44
C PHE A 115 -6.13 1.96 -15.47
N GLY A 116 -6.32 2.66 -16.59
CA GLY A 116 -7.24 2.19 -17.62
C GLY A 116 -8.69 2.07 -17.15
N GLY A 117 -9.50 1.36 -17.90
CA GLY A 117 -10.92 1.15 -17.59
C GLY A 117 -11.80 2.36 -17.85
N ASN A 118 -12.99 2.33 -17.29
CA ASN A 118 -14.01 3.35 -17.47
C ASN A 118 -14.47 3.86 -16.10
N ALA A 119 -14.63 5.17 -15.96
CA ALA A 119 -15.28 5.77 -14.80
C ALA A 119 -16.62 6.40 -15.22
N PHE A 120 -17.64 6.20 -14.42
CA PHE A 120 -18.97 6.76 -14.58
C PHE A 120 -19.21 7.72 -13.42
N ILE A 121 -19.56 8.97 -13.73
CA ILE A 121 -19.77 10.05 -12.74
C ILE A 121 -20.97 10.87 -13.22
N GLY A 122 -22.07 10.83 -12.50
CA GLY A 122 -23.35 11.39 -12.98
C GLY A 122 -23.77 10.71 -14.27
N ASP A 123 -24.10 11.52 -15.28
CA ASP A 123 -24.42 11.05 -16.65
C ASP A 123 -23.17 10.94 -17.54
N GLY A 124 -21.99 11.22 -17.00
CA GLY A 124 -20.73 11.25 -17.74
C GLY A 124 -19.99 9.92 -17.69
N LYS A 125 -19.28 9.60 -18.80
CA LYS A 125 -18.35 8.49 -18.88
C LYS A 125 -16.96 9.01 -19.26
N ILE A 126 -15.96 8.55 -18.54
CA ILE A 126 -14.54 8.83 -18.78
C ILE A 126 -13.87 7.51 -19.17
N ASP A 127 -13.38 7.42 -20.40
CA ASP A 127 -12.59 6.28 -20.86
C ASP A 127 -11.10 6.55 -20.62
N MET A 128 -10.49 5.74 -19.76
CA MET A 128 -9.06 5.83 -19.46
C MET A 128 -8.27 4.92 -20.41
N PRO A 129 -7.21 5.42 -21.06
CA PRO A 129 -6.45 4.62 -22.02
C PRO A 129 -5.76 3.43 -21.35
N ASN A 130 -5.68 2.30 -22.09
CA ASN A 130 -5.07 1.05 -21.61
C ASN A 130 -4.18 0.40 -22.67
N ARG A 131 -3.51 1.21 -23.50
CA ARG A 131 -2.60 0.73 -24.54
C ARG A 131 -1.28 0.24 -23.93
N ILE A 132 -0.49 -0.48 -24.68
CA ILE A 132 0.81 -1.01 -24.24
C ILE A 132 1.70 0.07 -23.63
N LYS A 133 1.73 1.28 -24.21
CA LYS A 133 2.49 2.42 -23.67
C LYS A 133 2.05 2.81 -22.24
N ASP A 134 0.78 2.61 -21.91
CA ASP A 134 0.21 3.01 -20.63
C ASP A 134 0.63 2.04 -19.50
N PHE A 135 0.88 0.77 -19.82
CA PHE A 135 1.50 -0.18 -18.90
C PHE A 135 2.93 0.27 -18.49
N PHE A 136 3.70 0.82 -19.42
CA PHE A 136 5.01 1.38 -19.12
C PHE A 136 4.93 2.67 -18.31
N LYS A 137 3.91 3.51 -18.54
CA LYS A 137 3.69 4.75 -17.77
C LYS A 137 3.37 4.48 -16.31
N VAL A 138 2.60 3.42 -16.00
CA VAL A 138 2.36 3.01 -14.61
C VAL A 138 3.54 2.29 -14.00
N PHE A 139 4.34 1.60 -14.80
CA PHE A 139 5.56 0.98 -14.30
C PHE A 139 6.60 2.02 -13.89
N ILE A 140 6.82 3.05 -14.72
CA ILE A 140 7.60 4.25 -14.35
C ILE A 140 6.61 5.39 -14.28
N PRO A 141 6.15 5.80 -13.06
CA PRO A 141 5.13 6.83 -12.92
C PRO A 141 5.46 8.07 -13.75
N SER A 142 4.58 8.40 -14.67
CA SER A 142 4.76 9.51 -15.62
C SER A 142 3.42 10.10 -16.03
N GLY A 143 3.43 11.36 -16.46
CA GLY A 143 2.23 12.09 -16.83
C GLY A 143 1.40 11.42 -17.94
N GLY A 144 0.10 11.69 -17.94
CA GLY A 144 -0.83 11.26 -18.96
C GLY A 144 -0.50 11.82 -20.35
N SER A 145 -1.28 11.42 -21.34
CA SER A 145 -1.20 11.95 -22.71
C SER A 145 -2.45 12.82 -23.00
N SER A 146 -2.50 13.44 -24.15
CA SER A 146 -3.64 14.28 -24.60
C SER A 146 -5.00 13.56 -24.64
N ASP A 147 -5.00 12.24 -24.50
CA ASP A 147 -6.20 11.39 -24.42
C ASP A 147 -6.63 11.06 -22.98
N THR A 148 -6.04 11.71 -21.99
CA THR A 148 -6.42 11.61 -20.57
C THR A 148 -7.00 12.93 -20.06
N PRO A 149 -7.76 12.94 -18.95
CA PRO A 149 -8.18 14.16 -18.28
C PRO A 149 -7.00 15.08 -17.94
N MET A 150 -7.23 16.39 -17.89
CA MET A 150 -6.16 17.39 -17.69
C MET A 150 -5.37 17.15 -16.39
N GLY A 151 -6.02 16.73 -15.31
CA GLY A 151 -5.37 16.38 -14.06
C GLY A 151 -4.34 15.25 -14.22
N GLU A 152 -4.63 14.25 -15.03
CA GLU A 152 -3.73 13.13 -15.34
C GLU A 152 -2.58 13.55 -16.28
N GLN A 153 -2.78 14.58 -17.10
CA GLN A 153 -1.72 15.10 -17.97
C GLN A 153 -0.68 15.90 -17.21
N THR A 154 -1.11 16.63 -16.19
CA THR A 154 -0.24 17.49 -15.38
C THR A 154 0.42 16.76 -14.21
N ASN A 155 -0.20 15.67 -13.75
CA ASN A 155 0.30 14.81 -12.67
C ASN A 155 0.82 13.46 -13.20
N ILE A 156 0.44 12.39 -12.51
CA ILE A 156 0.78 11.02 -12.88
C ILE A 156 -0.45 10.35 -13.47
N TYR A 157 -0.28 9.60 -14.56
CA TYR A 157 -1.35 8.81 -15.17
C TYR A 157 -1.75 7.65 -14.27
N GLY A 158 -3.02 7.64 -13.84
CA GLY A 158 -3.59 6.64 -12.95
C GLY A 158 -3.47 6.99 -11.46
N ASN A 159 -4.19 6.24 -10.64
CA ASN A 159 -4.13 6.37 -9.18
C ASN A 159 -2.92 5.61 -8.64
N HIS A 160 -1.85 6.31 -8.32
CA HIS A 160 -0.63 5.74 -7.75
C HIS A 160 -0.58 5.94 -6.25
N LEU A 161 -0.09 4.91 -5.57
CA LEU A 161 0.21 4.96 -4.15
C LEU A 161 1.33 3.98 -3.81
N GLY A 162 1.91 4.13 -2.64
CA GLY A 162 2.97 3.24 -2.20
C GLY A 162 3.48 3.57 -0.82
N SER A 163 4.51 2.85 -0.41
CA SER A 163 5.20 3.09 0.85
C SER A 163 6.69 2.77 0.79
N TRP A 164 7.46 3.57 1.51
CA TRP A 164 8.80 3.22 1.94
C TRP A 164 8.72 2.42 3.24
N ASN A 165 9.39 1.29 3.25
CA ASN A 165 9.40 0.36 4.38
C ASN A 165 10.82 0.19 4.90
N PHE A 166 11.01 0.29 6.21
CA PHE A 166 12.31 0.12 6.87
C PHE A 166 12.16 -0.72 8.14
N SER A 167 13.10 -1.63 8.39
CA SER A 167 13.21 -2.30 9.68
C SER A 167 14.66 -2.54 10.07
N LEU A 168 14.87 -2.68 11.37
CA LEU A 168 16.13 -3.10 11.97
C LEU A 168 15.86 -4.27 12.91
N THR A 169 16.30 -5.46 12.53
CA THR A 169 16.16 -6.64 13.38
C THR A 169 17.41 -6.82 14.22
N TRP A 170 17.24 -6.78 15.52
CA TRP A 170 18.30 -7.07 16.50
C TRP A 170 18.07 -8.44 17.11
N TYR A 171 19.00 -9.37 16.86
CA TYR A 171 19.09 -10.66 17.52
C TYR A 171 19.83 -10.48 18.84
N ALA A 172 19.08 -10.09 19.87
CA ALA A 172 19.62 -9.82 21.21
C ALA A 172 20.03 -11.12 21.92
N PHE A 173 20.50 -10.98 23.13
CA PHE A 173 20.98 -12.13 23.94
C PHE A 173 19.84 -13.10 24.30
N LYS A 174 20.15 -14.40 24.39
CA LYS A 174 19.25 -15.46 24.86
C LYS A 174 17.97 -15.60 24.04
N ASP A 175 18.08 -15.58 22.71
CA ASP A 175 16.97 -15.80 21.78
C ASP A 175 15.87 -14.72 21.76
N TRP A 176 16.16 -13.53 22.27
CA TRP A 176 15.33 -12.37 22.04
C TRP A 176 15.55 -11.82 20.64
N THR A 177 14.47 -11.49 19.95
CA THR A 177 14.52 -10.72 18.70
C THR A 177 13.67 -9.47 18.87
N ILE A 178 14.26 -8.32 18.57
CA ILE A 178 13.58 -7.02 18.62
C ILE A 178 13.66 -6.40 17.22
N ARG A 179 12.52 -6.07 16.65
CA ARG A 179 12.42 -5.56 15.30
C ARG A 179 11.55 -4.29 15.26
N PRO A 180 12.10 -3.09 15.49
CA PRO A 180 11.43 -1.85 15.10
C PRO A 180 11.29 -1.79 13.58
N TYR A 181 10.16 -1.24 13.12
CA TYR A 181 9.88 -1.02 11.71
C TYR A 181 9.08 0.25 11.49
N TYR A 182 9.15 0.76 10.27
CA TYR A 182 8.54 2.01 9.87
C TYR A 182 8.09 1.92 8.42
N GLU A 183 6.82 2.24 8.17
CA GLU A 183 6.24 2.39 6.85
C GLU A 183 5.84 3.85 6.65
N HIS A 184 6.40 4.51 5.63
CA HIS A 184 5.99 5.83 5.20
C HIS A 184 5.14 5.72 3.96
N TYR A 185 3.86 6.09 4.07
CA TYR A 185 2.88 6.03 2.99
C TYR A 185 2.89 7.31 2.16
N PHE A 186 2.64 7.18 0.85
CA PHE A 186 2.50 8.29 -0.08
C PHE A 186 1.52 7.94 -1.21
N GLU A 187 0.85 8.95 -1.78
CA GLU A 187 -0.03 8.82 -2.94
C GLU A 187 0.49 9.57 -4.17
N ASP A 188 1.47 10.44 -4.00
CA ASP A 188 2.09 11.15 -5.10
C ASP A 188 3.61 11.25 -4.99
N HIS A 189 4.22 11.79 -6.04
CA HIS A 189 5.66 11.94 -6.14
C HIS A 189 6.24 12.89 -5.09
N SER A 190 5.52 13.92 -4.71
CA SER A 190 6.00 14.93 -3.76
C SER A 190 6.18 14.35 -2.36
N GLN A 191 5.27 13.48 -1.94
CA GLN A 191 5.37 12.77 -0.66
C GLN A 191 6.42 11.66 -0.69
N MET A 192 6.62 11.02 -1.86
CA MET A 192 7.54 9.91 -2.03
C MET A 192 8.97 10.26 -1.60
N PHE A 193 9.41 11.49 -1.83
CA PHE A 193 10.76 11.94 -1.49
C PHE A 193 10.86 12.77 -0.21
N GLY A 194 9.79 12.82 0.57
CA GLY A 194 9.79 13.43 1.90
C GLY A 194 9.82 14.95 1.93
N GLU A 195 9.47 15.64 0.84
CA GLU A 195 9.44 17.11 0.77
C GLU A 195 8.51 17.74 1.81
N TYR A 196 7.45 17.02 2.19
CA TYR A 196 6.45 17.47 3.16
C TYR A 196 6.55 16.76 4.54
N GLY A 197 7.63 16.02 4.75
CA GLY A 197 7.88 15.27 5.96
C GLY A 197 7.32 13.84 5.92
N TRP A 198 7.75 13.04 6.86
CA TRP A 198 7.41 11.61 6.98
C TRP A 198 6.51 11.35 8.19
N LYS A 199 5.48 12.18 8.37
CA LYS A 199 4.60 12.14 9.53
C LYS A 199 3.50 11.09 9.42
N ASP A 200 2.98 10.87 8.20
CA ASP A 200 2.01 9.83 7.94
C ASP A 200 2.75 8.50 7.80
N CYS A 201 2.46 7.61 8.74
CA CYS A 201 3.24 6.39 8.89
C CYS A 201 2.50 5.30 9.67
N LEU A 202 3.01 4.09 9.53
CA LEU A 202 2.87 3.02 10.50
C LEU A 202 4.25 2.77 11.11
N ALA A 203 4.38 3.02 12.40
CA ALA A 203 5.61 2.78 13.16
C ALA A 203 5.37 1.68 14.19
N GLY A 204 6.15 0.61 14.13
CA GLY A 204 5.91 -0.54 14.97
C GLY A 204 7.18 -1.12 15.60
N VAL A 205 6.96 -1.97 16.58
CA VAL A 205 7.98 -2.85 17.15
C VAL A 205 7.42 -4.25 17.33
N GLU A 206 8.15 -5.22 16.81
CA GLU A 206 7.90 -6.64 17.02
C GLU A 206 8.97 -7.20 17.98
N ILE A 207 8.52 -7.91 19.00
CA ILE A 207 9.40 -8.55 19.99
C ILE A 207 9.07 -10.04 20.02
N THR A 208 10.04 -10.87 19.67
CA THR A 208 9.96 -12.32 19.85
C THR A 208 10.74 -12.69 21.10
N LEU A 209 10.08 -13.40 22.00
CA LEU A 209 10.66 -13.82 23.28
C LEU A 209 11.33 -15.19 23.16
N PRO A 210 12.27 -15.51 24.05
CA PRO A 210 12.76 -16.87 24.20
C PRO A 210 11.60 -17.85 24.42
N LYS A 211 11.77 -19.10 23.99
CA LYS A 211 10.73 -20.12 24.11
C LYS A 211 10.17 -20.18 25.55
N ASN A 212 8.89 -19.89 25.67
CA ASN A 212 8.13 -19.98 26.92
C ASN A 212 6.68 -20.38 26.61
N PRO A 213 5.93 -20.86 27.61
CA PRO A 213 4.60 -21.42 27.38
C PRO A 213 3.48 -20.39 27.26
N VAL A 214 3.76 -19.09 27.41
CA VAL A 214 2.70 -18.07 27.48
C VAL A 214 2.77 -17.13 26.30
N ILE A 215 3.80 -16.34 26.15
CA ILE A 215 3.91 -15.31 25.11
C ILE A 215 5.11 -15.61 24.22
N GLY A 216 4.87 -15.91 22.95
CA GLY A 216 5.92 -16.09 21.94
C GLY A 216 6.34 -14.80 21.25
N SER A 217 5.37 -13.98 20.91
CA SER A 217 5.61 -12.71 20.20
C SER A 217 4.62 -11.64 20.62
N PHE A 218 5.07 -10.41 20.52
CA PHE A 218 4.30 -9.20 20.78
C PHE A 218 4.57 -8.17 19.67
N VAL A 219 3.52 -7.49 19.23
CA VAL A 219 3.61 -6.36 18.31
C VAL A 219 2.90 -5.16 18.93
N TYR A 220 3.52 -4.01 18.80
CA TYR A 220 2.90 -2.71 19.03
C TYR A 220 3.08 -1.85 17.80
N GLU A 221 2.01 -1.18 17.35
CA GLU A 221 2.02 -0.26 16.24
C GLU A 221 1.35 1.06 16.60
N TYR A 222 1.92 2.13 16.12
CA TYR A 222 1.34 3.45 16.04
C TYR A 222 1.09 3.77 14.57
N ILE A 223 -0.13 4.22 14.25
CA ILE A 223 -0.55 4.55 12.90
C ILE A 223 -1.03 5.99 12.88
N SER A 224 -0.58 6.76 11.91
CA SER A 224 -1.07 8.10 11.63
C SER A 224 -1.18 8.34 10.14
N THR A 225 -2.35 8.80 9.70
CA THR A 225 -2.62 9.25 8.33
C THR A 225 -3.28 10.63 8.34
N LYS A 226 -3.07 11.41 9.39
CA LYS A 226 -3.83 12.65 9.62
C LYS A 226 -3.28 13.87 8.88
N ASP A 227 -2.01 13.87 8.52
CA ASP A 227 -1.39 15.03 7.88
C ASP A 227 -1.76 15.10 6.39
N GLN A 228 -1.72 13.97 5.64
CA GLN A 228 -2.12 13.84 4.24
C GLN A 228 -1.66 15.02 3.40
N THR A 229 -0.38 15.35 3.52
CA THR A 229 0.22 16.46 2.82
C THR A 229 0.37 16.12 1.34
N GLY A 230 -0.37 16.83 0.51
CA GLY A 230 -0.21 16.80 -0.94
C GLY A 230 0.69 17.92 -1.44
N PRO A 231 0.85 18.03 -2.77
CA PRO A 231 1.61 19.10 -3.36
C PRO A 231 1.06 20.47 -2.96
N VAL A 232 1.95 21.39 -2.67
CA VAL A 232 1.59 22.78 -2.47
C VAL A 232 1.43 23.41 -3.84
N PHE A 233 0.20 23.75 -4.21
CA PHE A 233 -0.04 24.52 -5.43
C PHE A 233 0.30 25.99 -5.17
N TRP A 234 1.31 26.48 -5.87
CA TRP A 234 1.63 27.89 -5.94
C TRP A 234 0.81 28.49 -7.07
N ASP A 235 -0.29 29.14 -6.74
CA ASP A 235 -1.10 29.81 -7.73
C ASP A 235 -1.16 31.30 -7.45
N HIS A 236 -0.20 32.03 -7.37
CA HIS A 236 -0.22 33.49 -7.20
C HIS A 236 -0.70 34.21 -8.48
N THR A 237 -1.77 33.68 -9.08
CA THR A 237 -2.46 34.35 -10.19
C THR A 237 -3.41 35.43 -9.63
N PRO A 238 -3.86 36.39 -10.47
CA PRO A 238 -4.87 37.35 -10.06
C PRO A 238 -6.18 36.70 -9.59
N GLU A 239 -6.50 35.51 -10.10
CA GLU A 239 -7.70 34.74 -9.78
C GLU A 239 -7.56 33.98 -8.44
N ILE A 240 -6.36 33.50 -8.12
CA ILE A 240 -6.04 32.80 -6.88
C ILE A 240 -4.75 33.37 -6.29
N PRO A 241 -4.87 34.51 -5.56
CA PRO A 241 -3.69 35.23 -5.06
C PRO A 241 -3.03 34.55 -3.85
N GLU A 242 -3.70 33.59 -3.23
CA GLU A 242 -3.19 32.87 -2.07
C GLU A 242 -2.65 31.49 -2.48
N GLN A 243 -1.67 31.04 -1.72
CA GLN A 243 -1.17 29.67 -1.88
C GLN A 243 -2.24 28.68 -1.46
N VAL A 244 -2.65 27.80 -2.38
CA VAL A 244 -3.53 26.67 -2.09
C VAL A 244 -2.68 25.45 -1.75
N SER A 245 -2.78 24.97 -0.53
CA SER A 245 -2.22 23.70 -0.11
C SER A 245 -3.16 22.59 -0.58
N GLY A 246 -2.74 21.78 -1.52
CA GLY A 246 -3.42 20.52 -1.83
C GLY A 246 -3.25 19.57 -0.65
N ILE A 247 -4.36 19.19 -0.02
CA ILE A 247 -4.35 18.15 1.00
C ILE A 247 -4.88 16.89 0.32
N ASP A 248 -4.06 15.84 0.25
CA ASP A 248 -4.48 14.55 -0.26
C ASP A 248 -5.62 13.98 0.58
N ASN A 249 -6.36 13.10 0.00
CA ASN A 249 -7.41 12.33 0.64
C ASN A 249 -7.12 10.85 0.41
N TYR A 250 -6.28 10.30 1.26
CA TYR A 250 -5.73 8.95 1.12
C TYR A 250 -6.80 7.91 0.80
N TYR A 251 -6.44 7.01 -0.11
CA TYR A 251 -7.27 5.96 -0.69
C TYR A 251 -8.39 6.45 -1.61
N ASN A 252 -8.66 7.75 -1.69
CA ASN A 252 -9.63 8.31 -2.62
C ASN A 252 -8.95 8.80 -3.91
N HIS A 253 -9.72 8.88 -4.99
CA HIS A 253 -9.25 9.44 -6.25
C HIS A 253 -10.38 10.13 -6.99
N SER A 254 -10.06 11.14 -7.81
CA SER A 254 -11.07 11.91 -8.55
C SER A 254 -11.82 11.07 -9.59
N ILE A 255 -11.11 10.18 -10.27
CA ILE A 255 -11.63 9.33 -11.35
C ILE A 255 -12.01 7.94 -10.83
N TYR A 256 -11.10 7.26 -10.14
CA TYR A 256 -11.33 5.92 -9.61
C TYR A 256 -12.12 5.93 -8.29
N THR A 257 -12.69 4.79 -7.93
CA THR A 257 -13.45 4.60 -6.69
C THR A 257 -12.56 4.34 -5.47
N GLY A 258 -11.28 4.70 -5.58
CA GLY A 258 -10.31 4.61 -4.52
C GLY A 258 -9.66 3.23 -4.36
N TRP A 259 -8.80 3.12 -3.35
CA TRP A 259 -7.96 1.94 -3.13
C TRP A 259 -8.74 0.82 -2.42
N GLN A 260 -9.72 0.26 -3.12
CA GLN A 260 -10.62 -0.77 -2.63
C GLN A 260 -10.82 -1.88 -3.67
N HIS A 261 -11.23 -3.06 -3.23
CA HIS A 261 -11.67 -4.16 -4.07
C HIS A 261 -12.89 -4.85 -3.41
N TRP A 262 -14.01 -4.89 -4.12
CA TRP A 262 -15.30 -5.34 -3.59
C TRP A 262 -15.78 -4.51 -2.37
N GLY A 263 -15.51 -3.22 -2.37
CA GLY A 263 -15.86 -2.31 -1.29
C GLY A 263 -14.98 -2.39 -0.04
N LEU A 264 -14.03 -3.32 0.01
CA LEU A 264 -13.07 -3.45 1.11
C LEU A 264 -11.75 -2.74 0.76
N GLY A 265 -11.24 -1.94 1.69
CA GLY A 265 -9.96 -1.25 1.53
C GLY A 265 -8.81 -2.25 1.39
N ILE A 266 -7.92 -2.02 0.41
CA ILE A 266 -6.73 -2.84 0.17
C ILE A 266 -5.62 -2.51 1.17
N GLY A 267 -5.56 -1.26 1.62
CA GLY A 267 -4.67 -0.78 2.66
C GLY A 267 -5.13 -1.14 4.08
N ASN A 268 -4.67 -0.40 5.06
CA ASN A 268 -4.89 -0.70 6.48
C ASN A 268 -6.38 -0.76 6.86
N PRO A 269 -6.85 -1.84 7.49
CA PRO A 269 -8.28 -2.05 7.83
C PRO A 269 -8.82 -1.08 8.88
N LEU A 270 -7.98 -0.33 9.58
CA LEU A 270 -8.43 0.73 10.50
C LEU A 270 -9.02 1.93 9.75
N VAL A 271 -8.70 2.10 8.47
CA VAL A 271 -9.42 3.02 7.59
C VAL A 271 -10.72 2.36 7.15
N MET A 272 -11.83 2.95 7.52
CA MET A 272 -13.16 2.38 7.28
C MET A 272 -13.41 2.19 5.78
N SER A 273 -13.69 0.96 5.40
CA SER A 273 -13.91 0.56 4.01
C SER A 273 -15.25 1.08 3.46
N PRO A 274 -15.31 1.45 2.16
CA PRO A 274 -16.53 1.97 1.53
C PRO A 274 -17.78 1.10 1.62
N ILE A 275 -17.62 -0.22 1.73
CA ILE A 275 -18.75 -1.15 1.87
C ILE A 275 -19.65 -0.83 3.09
N TYR A 276 -19.12 -0.14 4.08
CA TYR A 276 -19.86 0.26 5.28
C TYR A 276 -20.56 1.61 5.14
N ASN A 277 -20.40 2.31 4.02
CA ASN A 277 -21.12 3.55 3.75
C ASN A 277 -22.61 3.28 3.55
N THR A 278 -23.46 4.07 4.18
CA THR A 278 -24.92 3.89 4.15
C THR A 278 -25.62 4.79 3.12
N ASP A 279 -24.89 5.67 2.46
CA ASP A 279 -25.40 6.64 1.49
C ASP A 279 -25.16 6.23 0.03
N GLY A 280 -24.63 5.03 -0.21
CA GLY A 280 -24.34 4.52 -1.54
C GLY A 280 -23.21 5.27 -2.26
N ASP A 281 -22.26 5.83 -1.53
CA ASP A 281 -21.05 6.43 -2.07
C ASP A 281 -19.84 5.53 -1.83
N ILE A 282 -19.07 5.27 -2.89
CA ILE A 282 -17.84 4.48 -2.80
C ILE A 282 -16.67 5.43 -2.55
N SER A 283 -16.51 5.85 -1.30
CA SER A 283 -15.38 6.69 -0.85
C SER A 283 -14.94 6.32 0.56
N PHE A 284 -13.67 6.58 0.84
CA PHE A 284 -13.12 6.44 2.19
C PHE A 284 -13.39 7.75 2.97
N LYS A 285 -14.43 7.75 3.80
CA LYS A 285 -14.87 8.93 4.54
C LYS A 285 -14.01 9.27 5.75
N SER A 286 -13.23 8.30 6.24
CA SER A 286 -12.41 8.42 7.45
C SER A 286 -10.97 8.03 7.18
N SER A 287 -10.38 8.58 6.10
CA SER A 287 -8.99 8.31 5.73
C SER A 287 -7.96 8.97 6.66
N ARG A 288 -8.37 9.99 7.44
CA ARG A 288 -7.53 10.68 8.42
C ARG A 288 -7.72 10.09 9.79
N MET A 289 -6.76 9.28 10.22
CA MET A 289 -6.83 8.62 11.51
C MET A 289 -5.51 8.68 12.26
N GLN A 290 -5.61 8.38 13.53
CA GLN A 290 -4.49 8.15 14.42
C GLN A 290 -4.88 7.02 15.37
N GLY A 291 -4.03 6.03 15.55
CA GLY A 291 -4.39 4.87 16.37
C GLY A 291 -3.20 4.08 16.87
N HIS A 292 -3.51 3.15 17.74
CA HIS A 292 -2.56 2.20 18.31
C HIS A 292 -3.09 0.79 18.13
N HIS A 293 -2.22 -0.13 17.80
CA HIS A 293 -2.54 -1.54 17.67
C HIS A 293 -1.59 -2.39 18.53
N PHE A 294 -2.14 -3.45 19.12
CA PHE A 294 -1.40 -4.40 19.95
C PHE A 294 -1.74 -5.81 19.49
N GLY A 295 -0.75 -6.59 19.15
CA GLY A 295 -0.86 -8.00 18.81
C GLY A 295 -0.04 -8.84 19.77
N ILE A 296 -0.58 -9.97 20.23
CA ILE A 296 0.10 -10.93 21.09
C ILE A 296 -0.17 -12.32 20.55
N MET A 297 0.87 -13.14 20.51
CA MET A 297 0.76 -14.55 20.13
C MET A 297 1.46 -15.43 21.13
N GLY A 298 0.84 -16.57 21.44
CA GLY A 298 1.42 -17.57 22.32
C GLY A 298 0.92 -18.97 22.03
N THR A 299 1.64 -19.97 22.54
CA THR A 299 1.27 -21.39 22.41
C THR A 299 1.43 -22.05 23.78
N PRO A 300 0.44 -21.87 24.71
CA PRO A 300 0.55 -22.38 26.08
C PRO A 300 0.53 -23.91 26.15
N CYS A 301 -0.07 -24.59 25.17
CA CYS A 301 0.00 -26.04 25.02
C CYS A 301 -0.05 -26.42 23.54
N ALA A 302 0.17 -27.71 23.23
CA ALA A 302 0.27 -28.21 21.85
C ALA A 302 -0.98 -27.92 20.99
N ASP A 303 -2.15 -27.87 21.61
CA ASP A 303 -3.43 -27.74 20.94
C ASP A 303 -4.05 -26.33 21.02
N LEU A 304 -3.36 -25.37 21.62
CA LEU A 304 -3.85 -24.02 21.79
C LEU A 304 -2.79 -22.98 21.35
N GLN A 305 -3.15 -22.23 20.31
CA GLN A 305 -2.45 -21.04 19.89
C GLN A 305 -3.41 -19.85 19.94
N TYR A 306 -2.98 -18.71 20.43
CA TYR A 306 -3.76 -17.45 20.43
C TYR A 306 -2.89 -16.31 19.90
#